data_0f254af4189450929112275f592f28f9
#
_entry.id   0f254af4189450929112275f592f28f9
#
_cell.length_a   1.000
_cell.length_b   1.000
_cell.length_c   1.000
_cell.angle_alpha   90.00
_cell.angle_beta   90.00
_cell.angle_gamma   90.00
#
_symmetry.space_group_name_H-M   'P 1'
#
loop_
_entity.id
_entity.type
_entity.pdbx_description
1 polymer ?
#
loop_
_entity_poly.entity_id
_entity_poly.type
_entity_poly.pdbx_seq_one_letter_code
_entity_poly.pdbx_strand_id
1 'polypeptide(L)'
;FLPETRKGENEVFWTLMLDYLGFPSLYTRMVEVNLNGNIYKAIFQEDATKEFLERNDLTETVILKSNDFFFYLNKEEKKIYNNLFTSSFVIDNNNFLKNDISNFIASEAIALRANKDFYKKVINEDFFTTIHKKYAYHGLATINRKYIYIPYKKIFVPLYYDGNVQFLPGKTDCQKKANIEILSSFEKDFKNLTSKNLTRMQECVLGDVLHLSNNKIIQLRNSFPNQTLDNKKDLKYENIK
;
A
#
# COMPACT_ATOMS: atom_id res chain seq x y z
N PHE A 1 -14.11 -5.17 5.41
CA PHE A 1 -14.74 -4.02 4.71
C PHE A 1 -15.82 -4.49 3.76
N LEU A 2 -16.85 -3.67 3.56
CA LEU A 2 -17.85 -3.91 2.51
C LEU A 2 -17.21 -3.64 1.13
N PRO A 3 -17.47 -4.49 0.11
CA PRO A 3 -16.89 -4.33 -1.22
C PRO A 3 -17.19 -2.97 -1.87
N GLU A 4 -18.37 -2.41 -1.61
CA GLU A 4 -18.80 -1.13 -2.16
C GLU A 4 -17.94 0.04 -1.67
N THR A 5 -17.44 -0.01 -0.43
CA THR A 5 -16.62 1.05 0.18
C THR A 5 -15.18 1.06 -0.33
N ARG A 6 -14.69 -0.08 -0.84
CA ARG A 6 -13.31 -0.29 -1.29
C ARG A 6 -13.20 -0.74 -2.74
N LYS A 7 -14.28 -0.65 -3.54
CA LYS A 7 -14.32 -1.06 -4.95
C LYS A 7 -14.04 -2.56 -5.21
N GLY A 8 -14.34 -3.41 -4.23
CA GLY A 8 -14.36 -4.87 -4.41
C GLY A 8 -13.04 -5.43 -4.92
N GLU A 9 -13.11 -6.21 -6.00
CA GLU A 9 -11.96 -6.87 -6.60
C GLU A 9 -10.89 -5.91 -7.14
N ASN A 10 -11.21 -4.64 -7.42
CA ASN A 10 -10.21 -3.66 -7.82
C ASN A 10 -9.25 -3.33 -6.68
N GLU A 11 -9.70 -3.32 -5.44
CA GLU A 11 -8.84 -3.16 -4.26
C GLU A 11 -7.86 -4.33 -4.13
N VAL A 12 -8.37 -5.57 -4.29
CA VAL A 12 -7.52 -6.78 -4.28
C VAL A 12 -6.51 -6.75 -5.42
N PHE A 13 -6.95 -6.38 -6.62
CA PHE A 13 -6.06 -6.23 -7.78
C PHE A 13 -4.95 -5.23 -7.50
N TRP A 14 -5.28 -4.06 -6.92
CA TRP A 14 -4.32 -2.99 -6.68
C TRP A 14 -3.27 -3.38 -5.65
N THR A 15 -3.67 -3.97 -4.53
CA THR A 15 -2.73 -4.44 -3.49
C THR A 15 -1.82 -5.54 -4.01
N LEU A 16 -2.35 -6.50 -4.78
CA LEU A 16 -1.54 -7.54 -5.44
C LEU A 16 -0.54 -6.94 -6.44
N MET A 17 -0.97 -5.94 -7.24
CA MET A 17 -0.09 -5.27 -8.20
C MET A 17 1.05 -4.52 -7.50
N LEU A 18 0.77 -3.81 -6.41
CA LEU A 18 1.82 -3.14 -5.62
C LEU A 18 2.83 -4.14 -5.08
N ASP A 19 2.38 -5.30 -4.63
CA ASP A 19 3.25 -6.39 -4.21
C ASP A 19 4.15 -6.90 -5.35
N TYR A 20 3.60 -7.08 -6.55
CA TYR A 20 4.37 -7.43 -7.75
C TYR A 20 5.39 -6.35 -8.15
N LEU A 21 5.10 -5.10 -7.87
CA LEU A 21 6.02 -3.97 -8.06
C LEU A 21 7.10 -3.89 -6.98
N GLY A 22 7.00 -4.70 -5.92
CA GLY A 22 7.94 -4.72 -4.79
C GLY A 22 7.67 -3.66 -3.73
N PHE A 23 6.51 -3.01 -3.73
CA PHE A 23 6.08 -2.20 -2.60
C PHE A 23 5.56 -3.09 -1.47
N PRO A 24 5.84 -2.77 -0.19
CA PRO A 24 5.12 -3.39 0.90
C PRO A 24 3.62 -3.21 0.72
N SER A 25 2.88 -4.30 0.73
CA SER A 25 1.45 -4.28 0.43
C SER A 25 0.67 -5.10 1.44
N LEU A 26 -0.47 -4.57 1.88
CA LEU A 26 -1.38 -5.27 2.78
C LEU A 26 -1.99 -6.48 2.08
N TYR A 27 -1.96 -7.65 2.72
CA TYR A 27 -2.64 -8.82 2.20
C TYR A 27 -4.14 -8.55 2.14
N THR A 28 -4.71 -8.65 0.95
CA THR A 28 -6.10 -8.32 0.69
C THR A 28 -6.76 -9.41 -0.14
N ARG A 29 -7.94 -9.89 0.28
CA ARG A 29 -8.70 -10.92 -0.44
C ARG A 29 -10.20 -10.73 -0.29
N MET A 30 -10.96 -11.30 -1.23
CA MET A 30 -12.41 -11.46 -1.07
C MET A 30 -12.70 -12.63 -0.13
N VAL A 31 -13.66 -12.45 0.76
CA VAL A 31 -14.11 -13.47 1.70
C VAL A 31 -15.64 -13.53 1.75
N GLU A 32 -16.17 -14.66 2.15
CA GLU A 32 -17.57 -14.80 2.52
C GLU A 32 -17.67 -14.80 4.05
N VAL A 33 -18.55 -13.96 4.57
CA VAL A 33 -18.79 -13.80 6.00
C VAL A 33 -20.22 -14.22 6.30
N ASN A 34 -20.38 -15.18 7.18
CA ASN A 34 -21.71 -15.56 7.72
C ASN A 34 -22.01 -14.70 8.95
N LEU A 35 -23.02 -13.86 8.85
CA LEU A 35 -23.50 -13.02 9.95
C LEU A 35 -24.97 -13.39 10.22
N ASN A 36 -25.22 -14.02 11.36
CA ASN A 36 -26.55 -14.44 11.78
C ASN A 36 -27.30 -15.32 10.73
N GLY A 37 -26.58 -16.23 10.06
CA GLY A 37 -27.13 -17.11 9.03
C GLY A 37 -27.17 -16.51 7.62
N ASN A 38 -26.90 -15.22 7.46
CA ASN A 38 -26.82 -14.58 6.15
C ASN A 38 -25.37 -14.54 5.66
N ILE A 39 -25.13 -14.88 4.39
CA ILE A 39 -23.82 -14.89 3.77
C ILE A 39 -23.62 -13.57 3.00
N TYR A 40 -22.55 -12.85 3.37
CA TYR A 40 -22.14 -11.59 2.73
C TYR A 40 -20.77 -11.74 2.11
N LYS A 41 -20.56 -11.09 0.95
CA LYS A 41 -19.22 -10.90 0.43
C LYS A 41 -18.57 -9.73 1.14
N ALA A 42 -17.31 -9.89 1.52
CA ALA A 42 -16.53 -8.85 2.19
C ALA A 42 -15.08 -8.84 1.66
N ILE A 43 -14.38 -7.74 1.90
CA ILE A 43 -12.94 -7.65 1.71
C ILE A 43 -12.29 -7.88 3.07
N PHE A 44 -11.48 -8.92 3.17
CA PHE A 44 -10.49 -9.03 4.22
C PHE A 44 -9.25 -8.24 3.80
N GLN A 45 -8.75 -7.39 4.67
CA GLN A 45 -7.48 -6.69 4.49
C GLN A 45 -6.72 -6.78 5.81
N GLU A 46 -5.46 -7.17 5.72
CA GLU A 46 -4.51 -7.20 6.83
C GLU A 46 -4.31 -5.80 7.42
N ASP A 47 -4.08 -5.72 8.71
CA ASP A 47 -3.65 -4.47 9.34
C ASP A 47 -2.13 -4.30 9.25
N ALA A 48 -1.65 -3.07 9.31
CA ALA A 48 -0.24 -2.73 9.23
C ALA A 48 0.46 -2.96 10.58
N THR A 49 0.61 -4.22 10.96
CA THR A 49 1.20 -4.70 12.22
C THR A 49 2.61 -5.24 12.04
N LYS A 50 3.13 -5.85 13.09
CA LYS A 50 4.41 -6.57 13.07
C LYS A 50 4.41 -7.68 12.02
N GLU A 51 3.34 -8.48 11.96
CA GLU A 51 3.19 -9.61 11.03
C GLU A 51 3.22 -9.13 9.57
N PHE A 52 2.60 -7.99 9.30
CA PHE A 52 2.69 -7.33 8.00
C PHE A 52 4.15 -6.97 7.64
N LEU A 53 4.91 -6.39 8.57
CA LEU A 53 6.30 -6.02 8.33
C LEU A 53 7.15 -7.26 8.07
N GLU A 54 7.04 -8.30 8.90
CA GLU A 54 7.76 -9.57 8.75
C GLU A 54 7.42 -10.25 7.41
N ARG A 55 6.16 -10.28 7.00
CA ARG A 55 5.74 -10.84 5.71
C ARG A 55 6.34 -10.07 4.51
N ASN A 56 6.65 -8.80 4.67
CA ASN A 56 7.32 -7.98 3.67
C ASN A 56 8.85 -7.94 3.82
N ASP A 57 9.44 -8.85 4.61
CA ASP A 57 10.88 -8.94 4.92
C ASP A 57 11.44 -7.64 5.54
N LEU A 58 10.60 -6.93 6.29
CA LEU A 58 10.99 -5.74 7.02
C LEU A 58 11.14 -6.07 8.51
N THR A 59 12.15 -5.48 9.14
CA THR A 59 12.25 -5.53 10.59
C THR A 59 11.13 -4.73 11.24
N GLU A 60 10.72 -5.12 12.45
CA GLU A 60 9.74 -4.37 13.23
C GLU A 60 10.18 -2.92 13.38
N THR A 61 9.36 -1.99 12.94
CA THR A 61 9.65 -0.55 12.92
C THR A 61 8.37 0.27 12.99
N VAL A 62 8.50 1.59 13.09
CA VAL A 62 7.36 2.49 13.14
C VAL A 62 6.72 2.69 11.77
N ILE A 63 5.40 2.68 11.76
CA ILE A 63 4.56 3.08 10.63
C ILE A 63 3.88 4.40 10.98
N LEU A 64 4.09 5.42 10.16
CA LEU A 64 3.49 6.73 10.32
C LEU A 64 2.23 6.84 9.47
N LYS A 65 1.18 7.44 10.02
CA LYS A 65 -0.01 7.90 9.28
C LYS A 65 -0.29 9.37 9.56
N SER A 66 -1.07 10.02 8.72
CA SER A 66 -1.59 11.35 9.04
C SER A 66 -2.52 11.31 10.24
N ASN A 67 -2.53 12.40 10.99
CA ASN A 67 -3.46 12.56 12.10
C ASN A 67 -4.85 12.89 11.56
N ASP A 68 -5.80 11.99 11.81
CA ASP A 68 -7.19 12.12 11.35
C ASP A 68 -7.97 13.21 12.11
N PHE A 69 -7.46 13.65 13.26
CA PHE A 69 -8.11 14.68 14.08
C PHE A 69 -8.45 15.94 13.29
N PHE A 70 -7.60 16.30 12.30
CA PHE A 70 -7.85 17.45 11.43
C PHE A 70 -9.18 17.37 10.66
N PHE A 71 -9.70 16.18 10.40
CA PHE A 71 -10.98 16.00 9.70
C PHE A 71 -12.18 16.43 10.52
N TYR A 72 -12.10 16.26 11.81
CA TYR A 72 -13.18 16.54 12.74
C TYR A 72 -13.26 18.02 13.12
N LEU A 73 -12.26 18.83 12.72
CA LEU A 73 -12.27 20.27 12.95
C LEU A 73 -13.25 20.97 12.02
N ASN A 74 -13.94 21.98 12.54
CA ASN A 74 -14.77 22.86 11.71
C ASN A 74 -13.91 23.79 10.82
N LYS A 75 -14.55 24.55 9.93
CA LYS A 75 -13.83 25.40 8.94
C LYS A 75 -12.95 26.46 9.58
N GLU A 76 -13.37 27.05 10.70
CA GLU A 76 -12.62 28.11 11.39
C GLU A 76 -11.41 27.51 12.12
N GLU A 77 -11.59 26.41 12.81
CA GLU A 77 -10.49 25.66 13.44
C GLU A 77 -9.46 25.20 12.40
N LYS A 78 -9.91 24.72 11.25
CA LYS A 78 -9.00 24.33 10.15
C LYS A 78 -8.13 25.49 9.66
N LYS A 79 -8.65 26.71 9.61
CA LYS A 79 -7.85 27.90 9.24
C LYS A 79 -6.74 28.18 10.26
N ILE A 80 -7.07 28.07 11.56
CA ILE A 80 -6.11 28.31 12.65
C ILE A 80 -4.99 27.26 12.63
N TYR A 81 -5.36 25.99 12.44
CA TYR A 81 -4.44 24.86 12.56
C TYR A 81 -3.85 24.36 11.23
N ASN A 82 -4.21 24.97 10.09
CA ASN A 82 -3.85 24.48 8.76
C ASN A 82 -2.35 24.20 8.61
N ASN A 83 -1.49 25.10 9.11
CA ASN A 83 -0.04 24.94 9.04
C ASN A 83 0.53 23.94 10.05
N LEU A 84 -0.18 23.67 11.15
CA LEU A 84 0.26 22.73 12.19
C LEU A 84 -0.14 21.29 11.85
N PHE A 85 -1.36 21.10 11.36
CA PHE A 85 -1.92 19.76 11.15
C PHE A 85 -1.60 19.13 9.79
N THR A 86 -1.31 19.89 8.77
CA THR A 86 -0.85 19.35 7.47
C THR A 86 0.50 18.63 7.57
N SER A 87 1.29 18.92 8.61
CA SER A 87 2.57 18.26 8.87
C SER A 87 2.51 17.24 10.01
N SER A 88 1.39 17.12 10.74
CA SER A 88 1.31 16.21 11.87
C SER A 88 1.09 14.77 11.42
N PHE A 89 1.95 13.89 11.90
CA PHE A 89 1.87 12.46 11.73
C PHE A 89 1.83 11.78 13.09
N VAL A 90 1.11 10.68 13.15
CA VAL A 90 1.02 9.84 14.34
C VAL A 90 1.49 8.43 13.98
N ILE A 91 1.83 7.67 15.00
CA ILE A 91 2.24 6.29 14.85
C ILE A 91 0.99 5.44 14.64
N ASP A 92 0.98 4.67 13.55
CA ASP A 92 -0.14 3.78 13.23
C ASP A 92 -0.09 2.48 14.04
N ASN A 93 1.11 1.91 14.18
CA ASN A 93 1.36 0.67 14.90
C ASN A 93 1.86 0.93 16.34
N ASN A 94 1.00 1.46 17.20
CA ASN A 94 1.34 1.83 18.59
C ASN A 94 1.95 0.66 19.41
N ASN A 95 1.64 -0.58 19.06
CA ASN A 95 2.23 -1.76 19.70
C ASN A 95 3.76 -1.85 19.53
N PHE A 96 4.35 -1.09 18.62
CA PHE A 96 5.79 -0.96 18.46
C PHE A 96 6.44 -0.21 19.64
N LEU A 97 5.73 0.71 20.29
CA LEU A 97 6.27 1.59 21.35
C LEU A 97 6.37 0.87 22.71
N LYS A 98 7.27 -0.10 22.82
CA LYS A 98 7.40 -0.94 24.02
C LYS A 98 8.56 -0.56 24.94
N ASN A 99 9.54 0.20 24.43
CA ASN A 99 10.79 0.52 25.14
C ASN A 99 11.43 1.81 24.61
N ASP A 100 12.51 2.25 25.25
CA ASP A 100 13.18 3.50 24.90
C ASP A 100 13.76 3.51 23.48
N ILE A 101 14.22 2.37 22.98
CA ILE A 101 14.75 2.25 21.62
C ILE A 101 13.64 2.46 20.60
N SER A 102 12.49 1.82 20.78
CA SER A 102 11.35 1.99 19.89
C SER A 102 10.78 3.40 19.95
N ASN A 103 10.75 4.03 21.13
CA ASN A 103 10.35 5.43 21.30
C ASN A 103 11.34 6.39 20.61
N PHE A 104 12.65 6.11 20.69
CA PHE A 104 13.67 6.89 19.98
C PHE A 104 13.51 6.79 18.46
N ILE A 105 13.34 5.57 17.93
CA ILE A 105 13.10 5.33 16.49
C ILE A 105 11.85 6.10 16.02
N ALA A 106 10.77 6.05 16.79
CA ALA A 106 9.53 6.75 16.46
C ALA A 106 9.71 8.28 16.46
N SER A 107 10.43 8.81 17.45
CA SER A 107 10.74 10.25 17.55
C SER A 107 11.61 10.71 16.38
N GLU A 108 12.62 9.92 16.00
CA GLU A 108 13.45 10.19 14.82
C GLU A 108 12.60 10.20 13.54
N ALA A 109 11.73 9.22 13.34
CA ALA A 109 10.86 9.15 12.18
C ALA A 109 9.93 10.38 12.07
N ILE A 110 9.31 10.80 13.18
CA ILE A 110 8.45 11.99 13.23
C ILE A 110 9.27 13.25 12.90
N ALA A 111 10.46 13.41 13.49
CA ALA A 111 11.33 14.55 13.23
C ALA A 111 11.76 14.63 11.74
N LEU A 112 12.13 13.49 11.14
CA LEU A 112 12.49 13.41 9.73
C LEU A 112 11.28 13.69 8.83
N ARG A 113 10.07 13.24 9.21
CA ARG A 113 8.84 13.51 8.46
C ARG A 113 8.47 14.98 8.48
N ALA A 114 8.74 15.69 9.57
CA ALA A 114 8.49 17.14 9.68
C ALA A 114 9.45 17.99 8.84
N ASN A 115 10.53 17.41 8.33
CA ASN A 115 11.50 18.12 7.50
C ASN A 115 10.91 18.42 6.11
N LYS A 116 11.19 19.64 5.58
CA LYS A 116 10.78 20.06 4.23
C LYS A 116 11.30 19.15 3.11
N ASP A 117 12.43 18.49 3.34
CA ASP A 117 13.06 17.56 2.38
C ASP A 117 12.57 16.11 2.54
N PHE A 118 11.51 15.87 3.31
CA PHE A 118 10.97 14.54 3.58
C PHE A 118 10.79 13.69 2.32
N TYR A 119 10.15 14.24 1.28
CA TYR A 119 9.86 13.48 0.05
C TYR A 119 11.11 12.99 -0.68
N LYS A 120 12.26 13.64 -0.48
CA LYS A 120 13.55 13.14 -1.00
C LYS A 120 14.04 11.88 -0.29
N LYS A 121 13.49 11.59 0.89
CA LYS A 121 13.78 10.41 1.70
C LYS A 121 12.76 9.29 1.51
N VAL A 122 11.75 9.47 0.66
CA VAL A 122 10.75 8.44 0.38
C VAL A 122 11.16 7.66 -0.87
N ILE A 123 11.28 6.35 -0.73
CA ILE A 123 11.66 5.48 -1.85
C ILE A 123 10.58 5.52 -2.94
N ASN A 124 11.00 5.81 -4.17
CA ASN A 124 10.14 5.79 -5.36
C ASN A 124 8.83 6.58 -5.23
N GLU A 125 8.84 7.67 -4.45
CA GLU A 125 7.66 8.51 -4.21
C GLU A 125 7.02 9.02 -5.52
N ASP A 126 7.84 9.44 -6.48
CA ASP A 126 7.32 9.94 -7.77
C ASP A 126 6.59 8.86 -8.56
N PHE A 127 7.12 7.63 -8.56
CA PHE A 127 6.47 6.52 -9.24
C PHE A 127 5.19 6.10 -8.52
N PHE A 128 5.25 5.93 -7.18
CA PHE A 128 4.10 5.65 -6.35
C PHE A 128 2.99 6.67 -6.57
N THR A 129 3.34 7.96 -6.51
CA THR A 129 2.40 9.06 -6.74
C THR A 129 1.83 9.05 -8.16
N THR A 130 2.65 8.75 -9.17
CA THR A 130 2.22 8.73 -10.58
C THR A 130 1.15 7.67 -10.83
N ILE A 131 1.37 6.43 -10.38
CA ILE A 131 0.40 5.35 -10.57
C ILE A 131 -0.88 5.58 -9.77
N HIS A 132 -0.76 6.11 -8.55
CA HIS A 132 -1.91 6.41 -7.71
C HIS A 132 -2.74 7.59 -8.25
N LYS A 133 -2.12 8.64 -8.78
CA LYS A 133 -2.85 9.73 -9.46
C LYS A 133 -3.73 9.22 -10.58
N LYS A 134 -3.29 8.18 -11.25
CA LYS A 134 -4.03 7.62 -12.40
C LYS A 134 -5.17 6.69 -11.98
N TYR A 135 -4.97 5.84 -10.98
CA TYR A 135 -5.86 4.72 -10.69
C TYR A 135 -6.43 4.66 -9.27
N ALA A 136 -5.75 5.28 -8.30
CA ALA A 136 -6.06 5.15 -6.87
C ALA A 136 -5.87 6.50 -6.15
N TYR A 137 -6.41 7.56 -6.74
CA TYR A 137 -6.15 8.95 -6.32
C TYR A 137 -6.52 9.21 -4.85
N HIS A 138 -7.55 8.54 -4.32
CA HIS A 138 -7.96 8.71 -2.92
C HIS A 138 -6.85 8.31 -1.93
N GLY A 139 -6.03 7.32 -2.26
CA GLY A 139 -4.87 6.92 -1.48
C GLY A 139 -3.77 7.99 -1.37
N LEU A 140 -3.82 9.04 -2.21
CA LEU A 140 -2.92 10.20 -2.12
C LEU A 140 -3.45 11.31 -1.20
N ALA A 141 -4.70 11.23 -0.76
CA ALA A 141 -5.22 12.18 0.22
C ALA A 141 -4.35 12.13 1.49
N THR A 142 -4.09 13.29 2.07
CA THR A 142 -3.15 13.41 3.22
C THR A 142 -3.47 12.40 4.33
N ILE A 143 -4.74 12.17 4.62
CA ILE A 143 -5.21 11.23 5.65
C ILE A 143 -4.95 9.76 5.34
N ASN A 144 -4.85 9.40 4.05
CA ASN A 144 -4.64 8.03 3.60
C ASN A 144 -3.15 7.71 3.38
N ARG A 145 -2.28 8.72 3.54
CA ARG A 145 -0.83 8.54 3.37
C ARG A 145 -0.23 7.86 4.59
N LYS A 146 0.35 6.70 4.37
CA LYS A 146 1.13 5.96 5.37
C LYS A 146 2.55 5.76 4.89
N TYR A 147 3.49 5.67 5.83
CA TYR A 147 4.91 5.49 5.54
C TYR A 147 5.54 4.55 6.56
N ILE A 148 6.28 3.57 6.09
CA ILE A 148 7.12 2.70 6.91
C ILE A 148 8.50 3.36 7.02
N TYR A 149 9.01 3.55 8.22
CA TYR A 149 10.34 4.09 8.43
C TYR A 149 11.39 2.97 8.45
N ILE A 150 12.51 3.16 7.76
CA ILE A 150 13.66 2.24 7.74
C ILE A 150 14.82 2.90 8.50
N PRO A 151 15.03 2.60 9.81
CA PRO A 151 15.93 3.37 10.68
C PRO A 151 17.39 3.37 10.22
N TYR A 152 17.94 2.23 9.83
CA TYR A 152 19.34 2.10 9.43
C TYR A 152 19.69 2.84 8.13
N LYS A 153 18.70 3.19 7.30
CA LYS A 153 18.86 4.02 6.08
C LYS A 153 18.34 5.44 6.25
N LYS A 154 17.60 5.72 7.30
CA LYS A 154 16.87 6.99 7.53
C LYS A 154 16.00 7.42 6.35
N ILE A 155 15.27 6.45 5.78
CA ILE A 155 14.39 6.62 4.64
C ILE A 155 13.00 6.08 4.96
N PHE A 156 12.04 6.40 4.09
CA PHE A 156 10.66 5.95 4.20
C PHE A 156 10.23 5.14 2.98
N VAL A 157 9.34 4.21 3.19
CA VAL A 157 8.67 3.44 2.15
C VAL A 157 7.20 3.81 2.17
N PRO A 158 6.60 4.24 1.05
CA PRO A 158 5.18 4.52 1.02
C PRO A 158 4.38 3.23 1.17
N LEU A 159 3.34 3.29 1.99
CA LEU A 159 2.38 2.21 2.17
C LEU A 159 1.01 2.64 1.66
N TYR A 160 0.44 1.83 0.79
CA TYR A 160 -0.90 2.05 0.26
C TYR A 160 -1.98 1.80 1.32
N TYR A 161 -2.94 2.71 1.36
CA TYR A 161 -4.15 2.57 2.15
C TYR A 161 -5.30 3.34 1.49
N ASP A 162 -6.47 2.71 1.35
CA ASP A 162 -7.74 3.31 0.90
C ASP A 162 -7.65 4.17 -0.36
N GLY A 163 -7.34 3.54 -1.48
CA GLY A 163 -7.16 4.26 -2.76
C GLY A 163 -8.44 4.55 -3.53
N ASN A 164 -9.57 3.96 -3.16
CA ASN A 164 -10.81 4.01 -3.97
C ASN A 164 -10.53 3.69 -5.45
N VAL A 165 -9.93 2.53 -5.68
CA VAL A 165 -9.35 2.13 -6.97
C VAL A 165 -10.37 2.13 -8.09
N GLN A 166 -10.11 2.91 -9.14
CA GLN A 166 -11.02 3.04 -10.29
C GLN A 166 -10.26 2.88 -11.61
N PHE A 167 -10.73 1.96 -12.43
CA PHE A 167 -10.22 1.72 -13.78
C PHE A 167 -11.20 2.31 -14.79
N LEU A 168 -10.90 3.52 -15.27
CA LEU A 168 -11.76 4.25 -16.17
C LEU A 168 -11.32 4.06 -17.64
N PRO A 169 -12.25 3.75 -18.56
CA PRO A 169 -11.97 3.79 -19.99
C PRO A 169 -11.40 5.16 -20.39
N GLY A 170 -10.40 5.15 -21.28
CA GLY A 170 -9.72 6.37 -21.74
C GLY A 170 -8.57 6.86 -20.84
N LYS A 171 -8.46 6.37 -19.59
CA LYS A 171 -7.28 6.61 -18.74
C LYS A 171 -6.22 5.50 -18.85
N THR A 172 -6.58 4.38 -19.44
CA THR A 172 -5.73 3.19 -19.53
C THR A 172 -5.38 2.93 -20.99
N ASP A 173 -4.10 2.72 -21.27
CA ASP A 173 -3.60 2.37 -22.59
C ASP A 173 -3.58 0.85 -22.77
N CYS A 174 -4.66 0.31 -23.35
CA CYS A 174 -4.78 -1.13 -23.63
C CYS A 174 -3.85 -1.66 -24.72
N GLN A 175 -3.00 -0.83 -25.32
CA GLN A 175 -1.97 -1.28 -26.28
C GLN A 175 -0.74 -1.83 -25.54
N LYS A 176 -0.53 -1.41 -24.29
CA LYS A 176 0.57 -1.87 -23.46
C LYS A 176 0.18 -3.19 -22.79
N LYS A 177 0.73 -4.27 -23.30
CA LYS A 177 0.48 -5.61 -22.75
C LYS A 177 1.55 -5.98 -21.74
N ALA A 178 1.15 -6.65 -20.66
CA ALA A 178 2.07 -7.32 -19.76
C ALA A 178 2.77 -8.48 -20.45
N ASN A 179 3.97 -8.84 -20.00
CA ASN A 179 4.61 -10.09 -20.40
C ASN A 179 3.68 -11.26 -20.05
N ILE A 180 3.60 -12.26 -20.94
CA ILE A 180 2.68 -13.41 -20.81
C ILE A 180 2.93 -14.19 -19.52
N GLU A 181 4.20 -14.38 -19.11
CA GLU A 181 4.54 -15.09 -17.88
C GLU A 181 4.07 -14.32 -16.63
N ILE A 182 4.31 -12.99 -16.61
CA ILE A 182 3.85 -12.13 -15.54
C ILE A 182 2.33 -12.12 -15.49
N LEU A 183 1.67 -11.98 -16.65
CA LEU A 183 0.21 -11.97 -16.73
C LEU A 183 -0.39 -13.27 -16.18
N SER A 184 0.13 -14.42 -16.62
CA SER A 184 -0.37 -15.73 -16.19
C SER A 184 -0.17 -15.97 -14.69
N SER A 185 0.99 -15.59 -14.15
CA SER A 185 1.26 -15.68 -12.72
C SER A 185 0.35 -14.76 -11.91
N PHE A 186 0.21 -13.51 -12.34
CA PHE A 186 -0.64 -12.53 -11.69
C PHE A 186 -2.12 -12.95 -11.71
N GLU A 187 -2.61 -13.45 -12.84
CA GLU A 187 -3.98 -13.94 -12.98
C GLU A 187 -4.27 -15.12 -12.04
N LYS A 188 -3.32 -16.05 -11.92
CA LYS A 188 -3.42 -17.17 -10.97
C LYS A 188 -3.56 -16.66 -9.54
N ASP A 189 -2.70 -15.74 -9.12
CA ASP A 189 -2.71 -15.18 -7.77
C ASP A 189 -3.99 -14.36 -7.52
N PHE A 190 -4.41 -13.56 -8.49
CA PHE A 190 -5.66 -12.81 -8.41
C PHE A 190 -6.88 -13.72 -8.27
N LYS A 191 -6.93 -14.80 -9.05
CA LYS A 191 -8.00 -15.80 -8.97
C LYS A 191 -8.05 -16.49 -7.60
N ASN A 192 -6.90 -16.78 -7.00
CA ASN A 192 -6.81 -17.34 -5.66
C ASN A 192 -7.35 -16.38 -4.57
N LEU A 193 -7.23 -15.07 -4.80
CA LEU A 193 -7.67 -14.04 -3.85
C LEU A 193 -9.14 -13.61 -4.03
N THR A 194 -9.72 -13.81 -5.22
CA THR A 194 -11.05 -13.28 -5.57
C THR A 194 -12.04 -14.33 -6.06
N SER A 195 -11.56 -15.53 -6.42
CA SER A 195 -12.31 -16.57 -7.15
C SER A 195 -12.76 -16.13 -8.56
N LYS A 196 -12.17 -15.06 -9.11
CA LYS A 196 -12.50 -14.49 -10.42
C LYS A 196 -11.27 -14.39 -11.31
N ASN A 197 -11.48 -14.41 -12.63
CA ASN A 197 -10.45 -14.07 -13.59
C ASN A 197 -10.29 -12.54 -13.70
N LEU A 198 -9.16 -12.10 -14.22
CA LEU A 198 -8.94 -10.69 -14.55
C LEU A 198 -9.96 -10.23 -15.60
N THR A 199 -10.41 -9.01 -15.44
CA THR A 199 -11.15 -8.33 -16.52
C THR A 199 -10.17 -7.75 -17.53
N ARG A 200 -10.60 -7.57 -18.77
CA ARG A 200 -9.77 -6.90 -19.80
C ARG A 200 -9.24 -5.55 -19.35
N MET A 201 -9.99 -4.79 -18.55
CA MET A 201 -9.55 -3.50 -18.05
C MET A 201 -8.40 -3.67 -17.01
N GLN A 202 -8.47 -4.67 -16.14
CA GLN A 202 -7.40 -4.98 -15.19
C GLN A 202 -6.13 -5.44 -15.90
N GLU A 203 -6.24 -6.26 -16.95
CA GLU A 203 -5.09 -6.63 -17.80
C GLU A 203 -4.44 -5.40 -18.45
N CYS A 204 -5.25 -4.47 -18.97
CA CYS A 204 -4.76 -3.20 -19.52
C CYS A 204 -4.02 -2.37 -18.48
N VAL A 205 -4.58 -2.24 -17.26
CA VAL A 205 -3.95 -1.51 -16.16
C VAL A 205 -2.64 -2.16 -15.75
N LEU A 206 -2.61 -3.49 -15.63
CA LEU A 206 -1.39 -4.24 -15.32
C LEU A 206 -0.30 -3.96 -16.35
N GLY A 207 -0.62 -4.06 -17.65
CA GLY A 207 0.31 -3.78 -18.74
C GLY A 207 0.84 -2.35 -18.70
N ASP A 208 -0.04 -1.36 -18.50
CA ASP A 208 0.32 0.05 -18.42
C ASP A 208 1.26 0.34 -17.22
N VAL A 209 0.93 -0.18 -16.05
CA VAL A 209 1.73 0.04 -14.83
C VAL A 209 3.07 -0.66 -14.90
N LEU A 210 3.12 -1.89 -15.40
CA LEU A 210 4.37 -2.62 -15.59
C LEU A 210 5.28 -1.91 -16.60
N HIS A 211 4.72 -1.36 -17.68
CA HIS A 211 5.50 -0.57 -18.65
C HIS A 211 6.08 0.69 -18.02
N LEU A 212 5.32 1.40 -17.19
CA LEU A 212 5.81 2.56 -16.43
C LEU A 212 6.90 2.20 -15.42
N SER A 213 6.95 0.94 -14.97
CA SER A 213 7.85 0.47 -13.93
C SER A 213 9.18 -0.08 -14.44
N ASN A 214 9.34 -0.35 -15.76
CA ASN A 214 10.43 -1.15 -16.32
C ASN A 214 11.85 -0.76 -15.85
N ASN A 215 12.09 0.51 -15.49
CA ASN A 215 13.38 0.96 -14.95
C ASN A 215 13.39 1.12 -13.42
N LYS A 216 12.24 0.98 -12.73
CA LYS A 216 12.07 1.29 -11.30
C LYS A 216 11.92 0.06 -10.42
N ILE A 217 11.44 -1.07 -10.95
CA ILE A 217 11.39 -2.35 -10.23
C ILE A 217 12.80 -2.77 -9.76
N ILE A 218 13.82 -2.58 -10.61
CA ILE A 218 15.21 -2.88 -10.28
C ILE A 218 15.71 -2.04 -9.09
N GLN A 219 15.32 -0.76 -9.02
CA GLN A 219 15.70 0.11 -7.92
C GLN A 219 15.04 -0.26 -6.58
N LEU A 220 13.78 -0.67 -6.62
CA LEU A 220 13.07 -1.17 -5.43
C LEU A 220 13.72 -2.45 -4.89
N ARG A 221 14.03 -3.39 -5.76
CA ARG A 221 14.72 -4.64 -5.40
C ARG A 221 16.10 -4.40 -4.78
N ASN A 222 16.88 -3.49 -5.35
CA ASN A 222 18.21 -3.14 -4.85
C ASN A 222 18.15 -2.34 -3.53
N SER A 223 17.00 -1.74 -3.21
CA SER A 223 16.80 -1.04 -1.94
C SER A 223 16.61 -2.00 -0.76
N PHE A 224 16.22 -3.26 -1.03
CA PHE A 224 16.06 -4.34 -0.06
C PHE A 224 16.99 -5.52 -0.42
N PRO A 225 18.30 -5.47 -0.09
CA PRO A 225 19.33 -6.38 -0.64
C PRO A 225 19.13 -7.86 -0.33
N ASN A 226 18.27 -8.22 0.59
CA ASN A 226 18.04 -9.62 0.98
C ASN A 226 16.83 -10.28 0.31
N GLN A 227 16.22 -9.64 -0.69
CA GLN A 227 15.04 -10.18 -1.36
C GLN A 227 15.43 -10.83 -2.69
N THR A 228 15.68 -12.14 -2.68
CA THR A 228 15.68 -12.96 -3.89
C THR A 228 14.25 -13.32 -4.27
N LEU A 229 13.83 -13.01 -5.49
CA LEU A 229 12.46 -13.21 -6.00
C LEU A 229 12.01 -14.67 -6.01
N ASP A 230 12.95 -15.60 -6.12
CA ASP A 230 12.63 -17.01 -6.29
C ASP A 230 12.03 -17.67 -5.04
N ASN A 231 12.28 -17.09 -3.86
CA ASN A 231 11.78 -17.66 -2.61
C ASN A 231 10.43 -17.08 -2.12
N LYS A 232 9.91 -16.00 -2.74
CA LYS A 232 8.67 -15.37 -2.28
C LYS A 232 7.40 -16.06 -2.74
N LYS A 233 7.43 -16.79 -3.86
CA LYS A 233 6.21 -17.40 -4.42
C LYS A 233 5.67 -18.54 -3.57
N ASP A 234 6.55 -19.30 -2.93
CA ASP A 234 6.13 -20.53 -2.23
C ASP A 234 5.79 -20.34 -0.75
N LEU A 235 6.23 -19.24 -0.12
CA LEU A 235 6.02 -19.00 1.31
C LEU A 235 4.79 -18.14 1.65
N LYS A 236 4.22 -17.43 0.67
CA LYS A 236 3.22 -16.39 0.94
C LYS A 236 1.82 -16.88 1.29
N TYR A 237 1.44 -18.08 0.88
CA TYR A 237 0.04 -18.51 0.93
C TYR A 237 -0.23 -19.79 1.71
N GLU A 238 0.78 -20.56 2.12
CA GLU A 238 0.59 -21.84 2.83
C GLU A 238 0.37 -21.70 4.35
N ASN A 239 0.71 -20.57 4.97
CA ASN A 239 0.70 -20.39 6.42
C ASN A 239 -0.52 -19.65 7.00
N ILE A 240 -1.53 -19.36 6.19
CA ILE A 240 -2.80 -18.77 6.68
C ILE A 240 -3.92 -19.78 6.46
N LYS A 241 -3.92 -20.83 7.29
CA LYS A 241 -5.08 -21.69 7.49
C LYS A 241 -5.83 -21.29 8.75
#